data_bbd58cbd00c00d406f3094ba600d7912
#
_entry.id   bbd58cbd00c00d406f3094ba600d7912
#
_cell.length_a   1.000
_cell.length_b   1.000
_cell.length_c   1.000
_cell.angle_alpha   90.00
_cell.angle_beta   90.00
_cell.angle_gamma   90.00
#
_symmetry.space_group_name_H-M   'P 1'
#
loop_
_entity.id
_entity.type
_entity.pdbx_description
1 polymer ?
#
loop_
_entity_poly.entity_id
_entity_poly.type
_entity_poly.pdbx_seq_one_letter_code
_entity_poly.pdbx_strand_id
1 'polypeptide(L)'
;MKHLRKWLLCVIAVVSLTVTACGGDAAANASAASDVAHAAGNILGSLAEAAENSGAGNSGGQGNKTSSEMTGNASTTGEFRLSDIPEYTDSPYVAVNGNVPYFTEDDLTDVSFESYSDLDSLGRCGVAYASVSTDTMPTEKRGSIGEVKPTGWINAKYDFVDGKYLYNRCHLIGYQLTAENANEKNLITGTRYLNVQGMLPFENLTADYVKETGNHVMYRVTPVFEGDNLVASGVLMEAESVEDEGDGVLFCVYVYNVQPGVTIDYATGKSELAKSGSAGDSQSGSTSGTGKTDAGTSGKESGTYILNTKTMKFHRTDCDSVKKIKSENRKKYTGEREKLIDEGYEACKSCKP
;
A
#
# COMPACT_ATOMS: atom_id res chain seq x y z
N MET A 1 -4.91 -34.42 8.17
CA MET A 1 -4.33 -34.45 9.54
C MET A 1 -2.84 -34.86 9.57
N LYS A 2 -2.07 -34.68 8.50
CA LYS A 2 -0.62 -34.90 8.49
C LYS A 2 0.21 -33.63 8.31
N HIS A 3 -0.37 -32.51 7.97
CA HIS A 3 0.31 -31.23 7.77
C HIS A 3 0.37 -30.30 9.01
N LEU A 4 -0.42 -30.56 10.04
CA LEU A 4 -0.46 -29.73 11.26
C LEU A 4 0.65 -30.03 12.28
N ARG A 5 1.55 -30.98 12.02
CA ARG A 5 2.65 -31.37 12.94
C ARG A 5 4.05 -30.89 12.52
N LYS A 6 4.21 -30.25 11.37
CA LYS A 6 5.51 -29.70 10.92
C LYS A 6 5.77 -28.26 11.37
N TRP A 7 4.77 -27.54 11.82
CA TRP A 7 4.85 -26.12 12.20
C TRP A 7 5.47 -25.81 13.58
N LEU A 8 5.82 -26.82 14.36
CA LEU A 8 6.30 -26.59 15.74
C LEU A 8 7.78 -26.88 15.97
N LEU A 9 8.60 -27.13 14.97
CA LEU A 9 10.00 -27.53 15.14
C LEU A 9 11.06 -26.71 14.37
N CYS A 10 10.70 -25.65 13.66
CA CYS A 10 11.66 -24.78 12.95
C CYS A 10 12.00 -23.45 13.63
N VAL A 11 11.59 -23.21 14.89
CA VAL A 11 11.86 -21.92 15.58
C VAL A 11 13.11 -21.93 16.50
N ILE A 12 13.85 -23.04 16.58
CA ILE A 12 15.07 -23.07 17.42
C ILE A 12 16.23 -23.70 16.66
N ALA A 13 16.81 -22.98 15.72
CA ALA A 13 18.17 -23.26 15.24
C ALA A 13 18.77 -22.11 14.39
N VAL A 14 18.86 -20.91 14.92
CA VAL A 14 19.82 -19.89 14.40
C VAL A 14 20.36 -19.07 15.56
N VAL A 15 21.32 -19.58 16.29
CA VAL A 15 22.38 -18.79 16.95
C VAL A 15 23.56 -19.71 17.15
N SER A 16 24.54 -19.66 16.28
CA SER A 16 25.96 -19.81 16.54
C SER A 16 26.72 -19.95 15.21
N LEU A 17 27.16 -18.86 14.62
CA LEU A 17 28.37 -18.87 13.80
C LEU A 17 29.23 -17.68 14.21
N THR A 18 30.38 -18.02 14.73
CA THR A 18 31.44 -17.13 15.22
C THR A 18 32.09 -16.38 14.06
N VAL A 19 32.12 -15.05 14.22
CA VAL A 19 32.86 -14.10 13.37
C VAL A 19 34.35 -14.27 13.56
N THR A 20 35.05 -14.49 12.47
CA THR A 20 36.49 -14.19 12.37
C THR A 20 36.70 -13.08 11.34
N ALA A 21 37.23 -11.98 11.79
CA ALA A 21 37.34 -10.70 11.12
C ALA A 21 38.26 -10.69 9.91
N CYS A 22 37.88 -9.93 8.86
CA CYS A 22 38.76 -9.01 8.15
C CYS A 22 37.93 -7.88 7.59
N GLY A 23 38.33 -6.63 7.88
CA GLY A 23 37.59 -5.41 7.84
C GLY A 23 37.02 -4.97 6.50
N GLY A 24 35.93 -4.21 6.58
CA GLY A 24 35.29 -3.43 5.53
C GLY A 24 33.79 -3.42 5.68
N ASP A 25 33.23 -2.29 6.10
CA ASP A 25 31.85 -1.83 6.02
C ASP A 25 30.67 -2.81 6.28
N ALA A 26 30.60 -3.32 7.50
CA ALA A 26 29.45 -4.11 7.97
C ALA A 26 28.26 -3.27 8.53
N ALA A 27 28.43 -1.95 8.64
CA ALA A 27 27.42 -1.09 9.27
C ALA A 27 26.27 -0.65 8.33
N ALA A 28 26.49 -0.66 7.01
CA ALA A 28 25.47 -0.26 6.03
C ALA A 28 24.46 -1.38 5.73
N ASN A 29 24.88 -2.64 5.77
CA ASN A 29 24.01 -3.78 5.46
C ASN A 29 23.08 -4.18 6.62
N ALA A 30 23.46 -3.89 7.88
CA ALA A 30 22.61 -4.19 9.04
C ALA A 30 21.42 -3.23 9.17
N SER A 31 21.52 -2.00 8.64
CA SER A 31 20.42 -1.03 8.61
C SER A 31 19.35 -1.42 7.58
N ALA A 32 19.77 -1.86 6.40
CA ALA A 32 18.83 -2.26 5.34
C ALA A 32 18.01 -3.50 5.72
N ALA A 33 18.61 -4.51 6.33
CA ALA A 33 17.93 -5.71 6.78
C ALA A 33 16.91 -5.44 7.91
N SER A 34 17.19 -4.44 8.77
CA SER A 34 16.26 -4.00 9.82
C SER A 34 15.04 -3.26 9.23
N ASP A 35 15.24 -2.47 8.18
CA ASP A 35 14.17 -1.68 7.56
C ASP A 35 13.23 -2.58 6.73
N VAL A 36 13.76 -3.62 6.09
CA VAL A 36 12.98 -4.64 5.35
C VAL A 36 12.15 -5.49 6.31
N ALA A 37 12.71 -5.93 7.44
CA ALA A 37 11.98 -6.68 8.45
C ALA A 37 10.84 -5.86 9.08
N HIS A 38 11.01 -4.54 9.23
CA HIS A 38 9.96 -3.66 9.71
C HIS A 38 8.87 -3.39 8.65
N ALA A 39 9.24 -3.25 7.39
CA ALA A 39 8.26 -3.08 6.31
C ALA A 39 7.43 -4.36 6.12
N ALA A 40 8.04 -5.53 6.10
CA ALA A 40 7.35 -6.82 6.03
C ALA A 40 6.46 -7.06 7.26
N GLY A 41 6.91 -6.71 8.47
CA GLY A 41 6.13 -6.82 9.69
C GLY A 41 4.89 -5.91 9.70
N ASN A 42 5.00 -4.71 9.16
CA ASN A 42 3.87 -3.78 9.05
C ASN A 42 2.85 -4.20 7.99
N ILE A 43 3.30 -4.74 6.86
CA ILE A 43 2.42 -5.27 5.82
C ILE A 43 1.68 -6.51 6.33
N LEU A 44 2.38 -7.44 6.98
CA LEU A 44 1.76 -8.64 7.56
C LEU A 44 0.81 -8.31 8.72
N GLY A 45 1.13 -7.32 9.55
CA GLY A 45 0.27 -6.86 10.64
C GLY A 45 -1.04 -6.25 10.15
N SER A 46 -0.98 -5.35 9.18
CA SER A 46 -2.16 -4.70 8.59
C SER A 46 -3.02 -5.67 7.77
N LEU A 47 -2.41 -6.68 7.13
CA LEU A 47 -3.14 -7.73 6.41
C LEU A 47 -3.88 -8.67 7.39
N ALA A 48 -3.31 -8.96 8.56
CA ALA A 48 -3.97 -9.76 9.61
C ALA A 48 -5.18 -9.03 10.20
N GLU A 49 -5.08 -7.73 10.49
CA GLU A 49 -6.20 -6.91 10.98
C GLU A 49 -7.33 -6.76 9.96
N ALA A 50 -7.00 -6.66 8.66
CA ALA A 50 -7.99 -6.59 7.60
C ALA A 50 -8.77 -7.92 7.44
N ALA A 51 -8.12 -9.07 7.67
CA ALA A 51 -8.77 -10.38 7.63
C ALA A 51 -9.72 -10.61 8.82
N GLU A 52 -9.42 -10.10 10.01
CA GLU A 52 -10.29 -10.22 11.19
C GLU A 52 -11.53 -9.31 11.10
N ASN A 53 -11.45 -8.17 10.43
CA ASN A 53 -12.54 -7.21 10.35
C ASN A 53 -13.59 -7.56 9.27
N SER A 54 -13.31 -8.48 8.36
CA SER A 54 -14.26 -8.96 7.35
C SER A 54 -15.17 -10.11 7.82
N GLY A 55 -15.00 -10.60 9.05
CA GLY A 55 -15.69 -11.76 9.62
C GLY A 55 -16.92 -11.50 10.52
N ALA A 56 -17.32 -10.27 10.77
CA ALA A 56 -18.38 -9.96 11.76
C ALA A 56 -19.66 -9.39 11.15
N GLY A 57 -20.45 -10.25 10.55
CA GLY A 57 -21.84 -9.95 10.15
C GLY A 57 -22.77 -11.11 10.47
N ASN A 58 -23.10 -11.30 11.75
CA ASN A 58 -24.06 -12.32 12.17
C ASN A 58 -25.44 -11.70 12.43
N SER A 59 -26.44 -12.07 11.66
CA SER A 59 -27.84 -11.89 12.04
C SER A 59 -28.55 -13.24 12.04
N GLY A 60 -29.03 -13.62 13.20
CA GLY A 60 -29.70 -14.88 13.46
C GLY A 60 -31.07 -15.02 12.77
N GLY A 61 -31.34 -16.23 12.35
CA GLY A 61 -32.67 -16.72 11.93
C GLY A 61 -32.72 -18.23 12.10
N GLN A 62 -33.64 -18.65 12.95
CA GLN A 62 -33.84 -20.00 13.44
C GLN A 62 -34.64 -20.83 12.43
N GLY A 63 -34.24 -22.08 12.18
CA GLY A 63 -35.21 -23.09 11.75
C GLY A 63 -34.77 -24.13 10.72
N ASN A 64 -34.62 -25.30 11.19
CA ASN A 64 -34.96 -26.65 10.71
C ASN A 64 -33.87 -27.52 10.09
N LYS A 65 -33.75 -28.69 10.74
CA LYS A 65 -32.87 -29.83 10.42
C LYS A 65 -33.24 -30.51 9.12
N THR A 66 -32.27 -30.81 8.28
CA THR A 66 -32.17 -32.09 7.58
C THR A 66 -30.70 -32.36 7.25
N SER A 67 -30.23 -33.53 7.66
CA SER A 67 -28.90 -34.07 7.42
C SER A 67 -28.68 -34.39 5.96
N SER A 68 -27.59 -33.89 5.39
CA SER A 68 -26.94 -34.49 4.23
C SER A 68 -25.44 -34.19 4.33
N GLU A 69 -24.65 -35.22 4.40
CA GLU A 69 -23.20 -35.17 4.27
C GLU A 69 -22.85 -34.54 2.92
N MET A 70 -22.12 -33.44 2.95
CA MET A 70 -21.40 -32.93 1.79
C MET A 70 -19.96 -32.72 2.18
N THR A 71 -19.11 -33.59 1.67
CA THR A 71 -17.68 -33.34 1.48
C THR A 71 -17.54 -32.12 0.59
N GLY A 72 -17.36 -30.96 1.22
CA GLY A 72 -17.13 -29.71 0.52
C GLY A 72 -15.67 -29.55 0.19
N ASN A 73 -15.32 -29.84 -1.05
CA ASN A 73 -14.12 -29.32 -1.69
C ASN A 73 -14.37 -27.82 -1.91
N ALA A 74 -13.78 -26.96 -1.10
CA ALA A 74 -13.84 -25.51 -1.29
C ALA A 74 -12.91 -25.13 -2.45
N SER A 75 -13.41 -25.26 -3.67
CA SER A 75 -12.84 -24.63 -4.84
C SER A 75 -13.18 -23.14 -4.76
N THR A 76 -12.29 -22.32 -4.25
CA THR A 76 -12.38 -20.85 -4.28
C THR A 76 -11.91 -20.32 -5.63
N THR A 77 -12.63 -20.57 -6.69
CA THR A 77 -12.51 -19.82 -7.95
C THR A 77 -13.46 -18.63 -7.89
N GLY A 78 -13.22 -17.72 -6.95
CA GLY A 78 -13.89 -16.42 -6.91
C GLY A 78 -13.25 -15.50 -7.93
N GLU A 79 -14.05 -14.94 -8.83
CA GLU A 79 -13.60 -13.86 -9.72
C GLU A 79 -13.57 -12.55 -8.92
N PHE A 80 -12.53 -11.73 -9.10
CA PHE A 80 -12.45 -10.39 -8.50
C PHE A 80 -13.61 -9.52 -8.96
N ARG A 81 -14.24 -8.81 -8.02
CA ARG A 81 -15.31 -7.85 -8.31
C ARG A 81 -15.06 -6.57 -7.53
N LEU A 82 -15.06 -5.44 -8.21
CA LEU A 82 -14.93 -4.13 -7.56
C LEU A 82 -16.05 -3.86 -6.53
N SER A 83 -17.24 -4.41 -6.75
CA SER A 83 -18.36 -4.30 -5.79
C SER A 83 -18.09 -4.92 -4.42
N ASP A 84 -17.10 -5.81 -4.32
CA ASP A 84 -16.74 -6.49 -3.09
C ASP A 84 -15.66 -5.71 -2.31
N ILE A 85 -15.13 -4.64 -2.91
CA ILE A 85 -14.14 -3.77 -2.30
C ILE A 85 -14.86 -2.72 -1.45
N PRO A 86 -14.51 -2.57 -0.16
CA PRO A 86 -15.07 -1.53 0.69
C PRO A 86 -14.70 -0.13 0.18
N GLU A 87 -15.51 0.86 0.52
CA GLU A 87 -15.15 2.25 0.25
C GLU A 87 -13.85 2.62 0.96
N TYR A 88 -13.06 3.48 0.32
CA TYR A 88 -11.83 4.01 0.92
C TYR A 88 -12.13 4.74 2.23
N THR A 89 -11.38 4.42 3.27
CA THR A 89 -11.43 5.12 4.56
C THR A 89 -10.12 5.87 4.83
N ASP A 90 -9.03 5.16 5.11
CA ASP A 90 -7.72 5.73 5.48
C ASP A 90 -6.53 4.83 5.07
N SER A 91 -6.78 3.54 4.82
CA SER A 91 -5.75 2.62 4.35
C SER A 91 -5.55 2.73 2.83
N PRO A 92 -4.31 2.80 2.32
CA PRO A 92 -4.06 2.86 0.89
C PRO A 92 -4.46 1.61 0.12
N TYR A 93 -4.66 0.49 0.80
CA TYR A 93 -5.03 -0.80 0.22
C TYR A 93 -5.91 -1.63 1.15
N VAL A 94 -6.51 -2.66 0.60
CA VAL A 94 -7.26 -3.69 1.33
C VAL A 94 -6.90 -5.07 0.78
N ALA A 95 -6.81 -6.06 1.67
CA ALA A 95 -6.62 -7.45 1.25
C ALA A 95 -7.88 -7.98 0.53
N VAL A 96 -7.67 -8.73 -0.52
CA VAL A 96 -8.70 -9.33 -1.35
C VAL A 96 -8.53 -10.85 -1.32
N ASN A 97 -9.62 -11.59 -1.45
CA ASN A 97 -9.60 -13.06 -1.51
C ASN A 97 -8.82 -13.70 -0.34
N GLY A 98 -8.93 -13.13 0.87
CA GLY A 98 -8.15 -13.60 2.02
C GLY A 98 -6.63 -13.46 1.86
N ASN A 99 -6.18 -12.51 1.04
CA ASN A 99 -4.78 -12.26 0.67
C ASN A 99 -4.15 -13.39 -0.18
N VAL A 100 -4.95 -14.21 -0.84
CA VAL A 100 -4.50 -15.28 -1.74
C VAL A 100 -4.69 -14.84 -3.19
N PRO A 101 -3.65 -14.85 -4.03
CA PRO A 101 -3.77 -14.55 -5.46
C PRO A 101 -4.76 -15.46 -6.18
N TYR A 102 -5.30 -14.99 -7.30
CA TYR A 102 -6.14 -15.79 -8.20
C TYR A 102 -5.30 -16.58 -9.23
N PHE A 103 -4.04 -16.88 -8.93
CA PHE A 103 -3.23 -17.77 -9.76
C PHE A 103 -3.71 -19.19 -9.66
N THR A 104 -3.63 -19.91 -10.79
CA THR A 104 -3.79 -21.35 -10.84
C THR A 104 -2.40 -22.02 -10.81
N GLU A 105 -2.33 -23.31 -10.55
CA GLU A 105 -1.05 -24.04 -10.63
C GLU A 105 -0.38 -23.92 -12.01
N ASP A 106 -1.18 -23.79 -13.08
CA ASP A 106 -0.69 -23.63 -14.46
C ASP A 106 -0.13 -22.21 -14.72
N ASP A 107 -0.49 -21.22 -13.90
CA ASP A 107 0.05 -19.87 -13.98
C ASP A 107 1.45 -19.75 -13.37
N LEU A 108 1.81 -20.63 -12.41
CA LEU A 108 3.07 -20.55 -11.68
C LEU A 108 4.22 -21.10 -12.53
N THR A 109 5.23 -20.28 -12.80
CA THR A 109 6.37 -20.68 -13.62
C THR A 109 7.68 -20.02 -13.16
N ASP A 110 8.76 -20.78 -13.16
CA ASP A 110 10.14 -20.35 -12.95
C ASP A 110 10.82 -19.89 -14.26
N VAL A 111 10.04 -19.70 -15.32
CA VAL A 111 10.53 -19.13 -16.57
C VAL A 111 10.24 -17.64 -16.58
N SER A 112 11.29 -16.81 -16.59
CA SER A 112 11.18 -15.35 -16.62
C SER A 112 10.43 -14.86 -17.85
N PHE A 113 9.43 -14.01 -17.66
CA PHE A 113 8.71 -13.33 -18.73
C PHE A 113 8.09 -12.03 -18.23
N GLU A 114 7.70 -11.18 -19.17
CA GLU A 114 6.82 -10.04 -18.95
C GLU A 114 5.80 -9.94 -20.09
N SER A 115 4.59 -9.51 -19.78
CA SER A 115 3.48 -9.37 -20.71
C SER A 115 2.60 -8.19 -20.32
N TYR A 116 2.21 -7.42 -21.31
CA TYR A 116 1.35 -6.24 -21.15
C TYR A 116 0.21 -6.33 -22.15
N SER A 117 -1.02 -6.33 -21.67
CA SER A 117 -2.21 -6.37 -22.52
C SER A 117 -2.23 -5.18 -23.46
N ASP A 118 -2.83 -5.36 -24.64
CA ASP A 118 -3.10 -4.25 -25.53
C ASP A 118 -4.02 -3.22 -24.85
N LEU A 119 -3.85 -1.95 -25.24
CA LEU A 119 -4.75 -0.91 -24.78
C LEU A 119 -6.17 -1.19 -25.30
N ASP A 120 -7.17 -0.91 -24.47
CA ASP A 120 -8.56 -1.05 -24.88
C ASP A 120 -9.01 0.04 -25.88
N SER A 121 -10.27 0.02 -26.29
CA SER A 121 -10.84 0.98 -27.25
C SER A 121 -10.82 2.43 -26.77
N LEU A 122 -10.65 2.67 -25.45
CA LEU A 122 -10.50 3.99 -24.84
C LEU A 122 -9.02 4.36 -24.64
N GLY A 123 -8.08 3.50 -25.00
CA GLY A 123 -6.64 3.67 -24.79
C GLY A 123 -6.17 3.38 -23.36
N ARG A 124 -6.96 2.66 -22.56
CA ARG A 124 -6.63 2.31 -21.17
C ARG A 124 -5.80 1.04 -21.13
N CYS A 125 -4.88 0.98 -20.14
CA CYS A 125 -4.10 -0.24 -19.86
C CYS A 125 -4.99 -1.39 -19.42
N GLY A 126 -4.65 -2.60 -19.87
CA GLY A 126 -5.15 -3.85 -19.31
C GLY A 126 -4.18 -4.45 -18.30
N VAL A 127 -4.21 -5.77 -18.16
CA VAL A 127 -3.37 -6.52 -17.22
C VAL A 127 -1.90 -6.41 -17.62
N ALA A 128 -1.04 -6.15 -16.62
CA ALA A 128 0.41 -6.32 -16.68
C ALA A 128 0.77 -7.57 -15.86
N TYR A 129 1.55 -8.49 -16.43
CA TYR A 129 1.83 -9.80 -15.85
C TYR A 129 3.27 -10.22 -16.12
N ALA A 130 3.94 -10.74 -15.11
CA ALA A 130 5.33 -11.16 -15.21
C ALA A 130 5.67 -12.33 -14.26
N SER A 131 6.63 -13.15 -14.65
CA SER A 131 7.43 -13.94 -13.74
C SER A 131 8.71 -13.15 -13.47
N VAL A 132 8.72 -12.42 -12.36
CA VAL A 132 9.81 -11.53 -11.97
C VAL A 132 10.98 -12.32 -11.45
N SER A 133 12.17 -12.07 -11.97
CA SER A 133 13.42 -12.69 -11.56
C SER A 133 14.58 -11.70 -11.67
N THR A 134 15.78 -12.13 -11.33
CA THR A 134 16.99 -11.32 -11.56
C THR A 134 17.21 -10.99 -13.04
N ASP A 135 16.71 -11.83 -13.96
CA ASP A 135 16.83 -11.64 -15.41
C ASP A 135 15.92 -10.53 -15.95
N THR A 136 14.78 -10.27 -15.29
CA THR A 136 13.86 -9.18 -15.68
C THR A 136 14.25 -7.84 -15.05
N MET A 137 15.03 -7.85 -13.98
CA MET A 137 15.39 -6.63 -13.26
C MET A 137 16.33 -5.72 -14.05
N PRO A 138 16.27 -4.38 -13.80
CA PRO A 138 17.09 -3.43 -14.57
C PRO A 138 18.56 -3.58 -14.30
N THR A 139 19.35 -3.60 -15.39
CA THR A 139 20.81 -3.48 -15.37
C THR A 139 21.28 -2.04 -15.66
N GLU A 140 20.35 -1.17 -16.07
CA GLU A 140 20.61 0.22 -16.42
C GLU A 140 19.79 1.18 -15.55
N LYS A 141 20.17 2.45 -15.56
CA LYS A 141 19.42 3.50 -14.86
C LYS A 141 18.12 3.80 -15.60
N ARG A 142 17.03 4.00 -14.84
CA ARG A 142 15.73 4.41 -15.35
C ARG A 142 15.83 5.65 -16.23
N GLY A 143 15.22 5.57 -17.42
CA GLY A 143 15.09 6.67 -18.36
C GLY A 143 13.91 7.60 -18.06
N SER A 144 13.72 8.62 -18.91
CA SER A 144 12.55 9.50 -18.85
C SER A 144 11.29 8.78 -19.35
N ILE A 145 10.16 9.03 -18.67
CA ILE A 145 8.84 8.55 -19.07
C ILE A 145 7.86 9.70 -19.34
N GLY A 146 8.38 10.94 -19.44
CA GLY A 146 7.60 12.16 -19.57
C GLY A 146 6.74 12.26 -20.82
N GLU A 147 7.10 11.58 -21.89
CA GLU A 147 6.39 11.58 -23.18
C GLU A 147 5.11 10.75 -23.15
N VAL A 148 5.02 9.72 -22.30
CA VAL A 148 3.82 8.90 -22.17
C VAL A 148 2.75 9.70 -21.42
N LYS A 149 1.55 9.73 -21.99
CA LYS A 149 0.36 10.37 -21.36
C LYS A 149 -0.73 9.33 -21.23
N PRO A 150 -0.84 8.66 -20.09
CA PRO A 150 -1.92 7.70 -19.85
C PRO A 150 -3.30 8.39 -19.97
N THR A 151 -4.35 7.60 -20.12
CA THR A 151 -5.71 8.12 -20.14
C THR A 151 -6.04 8.95 -18.90
N GLY A 152 -6.84 9.99 -19.04
CA GLY A 152 -7.19 10.89 -17.94
C GLY A 152 -6.03 11.73 -17.37
N TRP A 153 -4.87 11.79 -18.05
CA TRP A 153 -3.71 12.55 -17.59
C TRP A 153 -3.96 14.06 -17.57
N ILE A 154 -3.94 14.64 -16.37
CA ILE A 154 -4.01 16.08 -16.14
C ILE A 154 -2.86 16.50 -15.21
N ASN A 155 -2.20 17.60 -15.54
CA ASN A 155 -1.14 18.14 -14.69
C ASN A 155 -1.74 18.97 -13.53
N ALA A 156 -2.23 18.30 -12.50
CA ALA A 156 -2.81 18.90 -11.30
C ALA A 156 -1.77 19.01 -10.17
N LYS A 157 -1.83 20.11 -9.40
CA LYS A 157 -0.92 20.38 -8.29
C LYS A 157 -1.67 20.76 -7.03
N TYR A 158 -1.19 20.22 -5.90
CA TYR A 158 -1.66 20.53 -4.55
C TYR A 158 -0.45 20.67 -3.63
N ASP A 159 -0.36 21.75 -2.86
CA ASP A 159 0.84 22.03 -2.02
C ASP A 159 1.08 21.03 -0.91
N PHE A 160 0.05 20.31 -0.48
CA PHE A 160 0.14 19.28 0.56
C PHE A 160 0.50 17.89 0.03
N VAL A 161 0.42 17.67 -1.29
CA VAL A 161 0.85 16.39 -1.90
C VAL A 161 2.38 16.38 -1.98
N ASP A 162 2.99 15.26 -1.63
CA ASP A 162 4.44 15.07 -1.76
C ASP A 162 4.86 15.27 -3.22
N GLY A 163 5.88 16.11 -3.43
CA GLY A 163 6.30 16.54 -4.78
C GLY A 163 5.31 17.47 -5.48
N LYS A 164 4.19 17.83 -4.84
CA LYS A 164 3.14 18.76 -5.30
C LYS A 164 2.29 18.29 -6.47
N TYR A 165 2.67 17.28 -7.20
CA TYR A 165 1.90 16.74 -8.33
C TYR A 165 0.95 15.64 -7.85
N LEU A 166 -0.34 15.82 -8.13
CA LEU A 166 -1.36 14.83 -7.81
C LEU A 166 -1.08 13.50 -8.49
N TYR A 167 -0.83 13.55 -9.80
CA TYR A 167 -0.65 12.36 -10.62
C TYR A 167 0.80 12.07 -10.93
N ASN A 168 1.13 10.81 -10.88
CA ASN A 168 2.32 10.19 -11.43
C ASN A 168 1.94 9.37 -12.67
N ARG A 169 2.89 9.22 -13.58
CA ARG A 169 2.86 8.12 -14.54
C ARG A 169 3.22 6.86 -13.76
N CYS A 170 2.19 6.19 -13.27
CA CYS A 170 2.34 5.07 -12.36
C CYS A 170 2.55 3.80 -13.18
N HIS A 171 3.67 3.12 -12.99
CA HIS A 171 3.86 1.80 -13.57
C HIS A 171 2.91 0.81 -12.91
N LEU A 172 2.32 -0.08 -13.68
CA LEU A 172 1.61 -1.26 -13.16
C LEU A 172 2.63 -2.24 -12.58
N ILE A 173 3.65 -2.62 -13.34
CA ILE A 173 4.82 -3.32 -12.83
C ILE A 173 5.98 -2.34 -12.77
N GLY A 174 6.50 -2.10 -11.58
CA GLY A 174 7.55 -1.10 -11.34
C GLY A 174 8.83 -1.38 -12.12
N TYR A 175 9.52 -0.31 -12.56
CA TYR A 175 10.80 -0.40 -13.29
C TYR A 175 11.81 -1.33 -12.59
N GLN A 176 11.83 -1.34 -11.27
CA GLN A 176 12.74 -2.16 -10.49
C GLN A 176 12.50 -3.67 -10.63
N LEU A 177 11.36 -4.09 -11.16
CA LEU A 177 10.98 -5.50 -11.32
C LEU A 177 11.23 -6.04 -12.73
N THR A 178 10.92 -5.24 -13.78
CA THR A 178 10.98 -5.71 -15.17
C THR A 178 11.79 -4.80 -16.09
N ALA A 179 12.49 -3.78 -15.58
CA ALA A 179 13.23 -2.81 -16.39
C ALA A 179 12.40 -2.07 -17.46
N GLU A 180 11.08 -2.30 -17.50
CA GLU A 180 10.19 -1.69 -18.50
C GLU A 180 10.00 -0.21 -18.18
N ASN A 181 10.43 0.69 -19.07
CA ASN A 181 10.53 2.11 -18.76
C ASN A 181 9.35 2.93 -19.28
N ALA A 182 9.27 3.15 -20.58
CA ALA A 182 8.32 4.10 -21.19
C ALA A 182 7.21 3.38 -22.00
N ASN A 183 6.80 2.21 -21.55
CA ASN A 183 5.76 1.43 -22.17
C ASN A 183 4.38 2.01 -21.81
N GLU A 184 3.63 2.44 -22.84
CA GLU A 184 2.28 2.99 -22.65
C GLU A 184 1.28 1.95 -22.09
N LYS A 185 1.53 0.65 -22.29
CA LYS A 185 0.70 -0.44 -21.77
C LYS A 185 0.96 -0.75 -20.30
N ASN A 186 2.02 -0.17 -19.73
CA ASN A 186 2.42 -0.35 -18.33
C ASN A 186 2.30 0.94 -17.50
N LEU A 187 1.72 2.02 -18.04
CA LEU A 187 1.64 3.31 -17.37
C LEU A 187 0.20 3.79 -17.28
N ILE A 188 -0.27 4.03 -16.04
CA ILE A 188 -1.58 4.61 -15.76
C ILE A 188 -1.46 6.00 -15.12
N THR A 189 -2.54 6.76 -15.15
CA THR A 189 -2.71 7.97 -14.35
C THR A 189 -3.01 7.56 -12.90
N GLY A 190 -1.96 7.46 -12.10
CA GLY A 190 -2.04 7.11 -10.68
C GLY A 190 -1.76 8.31 -9.79
N THR A 191 -2.43 8.39 -8.64
CA THR A 191 -2.13 9.42 -7.66
C THR A 191 -0.75 9.22 -7.03
N ARG A 192 -0.19 10.25 -6.44
CA ARG A 192 1.03 10.13 -5.63
C ARG A 192 0.84 9.15 -4.48
N TYR A 193 -0.35 9.15 -3.88
CA TYR A 193 -0.71 8.26 -2.77
C TYR A 193 -0.78 6.80 -3.22
N LEU A 194 -1.51 6.48 -4.31
CA LEU A 194 -1.50 5.15 -4.92
C LEU A 194 -0.07 4.65 -5.15
N ASN A 195 0.74 5.48 -5.82
CA ASN A 195 2.08 5.06 -6.26
C ASN A 195 3.04 4.81 -5.09
N VAL A 196 3.03 5.67 -4.06
CA VAL A 196 4.07 5.66 -3.02
C VAL A 196 3.61 4.97 -1.73
N GLN A 197 2.37 5.22 -1.32
CA GLN A 197 1.83 4.61 -0.10
C GLN A 197 1.16 3.28 -0.38
N GLY A 198 0.61 3.11 -1.58
CA GLY A 198 -0.11 1.91 -1.98
C GLY A 198 0.79 0.85 -2.62
N MET A 199 1.32 1.12 -3.82
CA MET A 199 1.99 0.09 -4.63
C MET A 199 3.45 -0.16 -4.23
N LEU A 200 4.23 0.90 -3.98
CA LEU A 200 5.66 0.81 -3.73
C LEU A 200 6.08 -0.16 -2.62
N PRO A 201 5.36 -0.29 -1.47
CA PRO A 201 5.70 -1.29 -0.46
C PRO A 201 5.69 -2.73 -0.99
N PHE A 202 4.72 -3.10 -1.82
CA PHE A 202 4.59 -4.43 -2.43
C PHE A 202 5.63 -4.66 -3.52
N GLU A 203 5.92 -3.64 -4.32
CA GLU A 203 7.01 -3.68 -5.31
C GLU A 203 8.37 -3.91 -4.63
N ASN A 204 8.63 -3.22 -3.52
CA ASN A 204 9.87 -3.37 -2.75
C ASN A 204 9.98 -4.77 -2.14
N LEU A 205 8.90 -5.28 -1.52
CA LEU A 205 8.84 -6.64 -0.98
C LEU A 205 9.23 -7.68 -2.03
N THR A 206 8.63 -7.58 -3.23
CA THR A 206 8.93 -8.46 -4.36
C THR A 206 10.37 -8.31 -4.84
N ALA A 207 10.84 -7.07 -5.03
CA ALA A 207 12.21 -6.81 -5.50
C ALA A 207 13.28 -7.31 -4.53
N ASP A 208 13.07 -7.12 -3.24
CA ASP A 208 14.02 -7.53 -2.21
C ASP A 208 14.08 -9.06 -2.10
N TYR A 209 12.93 -9.74 -2.12
CA TYR A 209 12.87 -11.20 -2.15
C TYR A 209 13.64 -11.80 -3.35
N VAL A 210 13.38 -11.29 -4.57
CA VAL A 210 14.06 -11.77 -5.78
C VAL A 210 15.57 -11.56 -5.69
N LYS A 211 16.02 -10.40 -5.19
CA LYS A 211 17.47 -10.11 -5.02
C LYS A 211 18.15 -10.99 -3.98
N GLU A 212 17.44 -11.31 -2.89
CA GLU A 212 17.99 -12.09 -1.78
C GLU A 212 18.05 -13.58 -2.10
N THR A 213 17.04 -14.10 -2.80
CA THR A 213 16.89 -15.54 -3.04
C THR A 213 17.33 -15.98 -4.43
N GLY A 214 17.19 -15.10 -5.44
CA GLY A 214 17.30 -15.45 -6.85
C GLY A 214 16.08 -16.20 -7.41
N ASN A 215 15.05 -16.41 -6.60
CA ASN A 215 13.82 -17.10 -6.96
C ASN A 215 12.90 -16.21 -7.81
N HIS A 216 11.89 -16.84 -8.43
CA HIS A 216 10.88 -16.17 -9.25
C HIS A 216 9.67 -15.76 -8.42
N VAL A 217 9.04 -14.66 -8.83
CA VAL A 217 7.75 -14.22 -8.26
C VAL A 217 6.77 -13.98 -9.42
N MET A 218 5.68 -14.74 -9.43
CA MET A 218 4.55 -14.41 -10.27
C MET A 218 3.95 -13.10 -9.77
N TYR A 219 3.84 -12.10 -10.65
CA TYR A 219 3.41 -10.76 -10.30
C TYR A 219 2.43 -10.24 -11.34
N ARG A 220 1.20 -9.94 -10.92
CA ARG A 220 0.13 -9.47 -11.80
C ARG A 220 -0.49 -8.21 -11.24
N VAL A 221 -0.66 -7.21 -12.10
CA VAL A 221 -1.37 -5.98 -11.75
C VAL A 221 -2.47 -5.70 -12.76
N THR A 222 -3.68 -5.62 -12.26
CA THR A 222 -4.89 -5.35 -13.04
C THR A 222 -5.44 -3.98 -12.68
N PRO A 223 -5.35 -2.98 -13.57
CA PRO A 223 -6.01 -1.70 -13.34
C PRO A 223 -7.53 -1.87 -13.44
N VAL A 224 -8.27 -1.28 -12.50
CA VAL A 224 -9.72 -1.44 -12.40
C VAL A 224 -10.39 -0.14 -12.79
N PHE A 225 -11.12 -0.17 -13.91
CA PHE A 225 -11.86 0.97 -14.43
C PHE A 225 -13.37 0.73 -14.28
N GLU A 226 -14.12 1.76 -13.91
CA GLU A 226 -15.58 1.71 -13.87
C GLU A 226 -16.15 2.32 -15.16
N GLY A 227 -16.92 1.53 -15.89
CA GLY A 227 -17.52 1.97 -17.16
C GLY A 227 -16.49 2.59 -18.10
N ASP A 228 -16.77 3.78 -18.59
CA ASP A 228 -15.90 4.53 -19.52
C ASP A 228 -14.93 5.49 -18.83
N ASN A 229 -14.69 5.33 -17.54
CA ASN A 229 -13.75 6.17 -16.80
C ASN A 229 -12.33 6.07 -17.40
N LEU A 230 -11.68 7.23 -17.55
CA LEU A 230 -10.31 7.31 -18.10
C LEU A 230 -9.22 7.14 -17.04
N VAL A 231 -9.58 7.22 -15.75
CA VAL A 231 -8.69 6.97 -14.61
C VAL A 231 -9.20 5.74 -13.86
N ALA A 232 -8.30 4.81 -13.55
CA ALA A 232 -8.65 3.62 -12.78
C ALA A 232 -9.07 3.99 -11.36
N SER A 233 -10.10 3.34 -10.80
CA SER A 233 -10.50 3.47 -9.39
C SER A 233 -9.42 2.96 -8.45
N GLY A 234 -8.62 2.00 -8.91
CA GLY A 234 -7.50 1.41 -8.22
C GLY A 234 -6.84 0.33 -9.06
N VAL A 235 -5.97 -0.44 -8.43
CA VAL A 235 -5.33 -1.60 -9.05
C VAL A 235 -5.44 -2.82 -8.14
N LEU A 236 -5.72 -3.99 -8.72
CA LEU A 236 -5.55 -5.27 -8.04
C LEU A 236 -4.09 -5.70 -8.26
N MET A 237 -3.36 -5.89 -7.17
CA MET A 237 -1.99 -6.40 -7.19
C MET A 237 -1.96 -7.79 -6.58
N GLU A 238 -1.32 -8.71 -7.28
CA GLU A 238 -1.20 -10.10 -6.90
C GLU A 238 0.24 -10.56 -7.04
N ALA A 239 0.75 -11.30 -6.08
CA ALA A 239 2.06 -11.93 -6.20
C ALA A 239 2.16 -13.22 -5.39
N GLU A 240 2.96 -14.15 -5.92
CA GLU A 240 3.30 -15.40 -5.29
C GLU A 240 4.71 -15.82 -5.69
N SER A 241 5.56 -16.12 -4.70
CA SER A 241 6.89 -16.67 -4.95
C SER A 241 6.78 -18.14 -5.36
N VAL A 242 7.48 -18.52 -6.44
CA VAL A 242 7.24 -19.79 -7.15
C VAL A 242 7.92 -20.96 -6.46
N GLU A 243 9.22 -20.89 -6.23
CA GLU A 243 10.02 -22.03 -5.78
C GLU A 243 9.75 -22.44 -4.33
N ASP A 244 9.20 -21.54 -3.52
CA ASP A 244 8.84 -21.79 -2.13
C ASP A 244 7.32 -21.78 -1.88
N GLU A 245 6.53 -21.85 -2.97
CA GLU A 245 5.06 -22.00 -2.88
C GLU A 245 4.40 -20.85 -2.07
N GLY A 246 4.89 -19.63 -2.24
CA GLY A 246 4.36 -18.43 -1.58
C GLY A 246 4.87 -18.16 -0.15
N ASP A 247 5.82 -18.97 0.35
CA ASP A 247 6.35 -18.77 1.72
C ASP A 247 7.10 -17.42 1.86
N GLY A 248 7.73 -16.93 0.79
CA GLY A 248 8.48 -15.67 0.80
C GLY A 248 7.66 -14.46 0.39
N VAL A 249 6.86 -14.59 -0.66
CA VAL A 249 5.97 -13.52 -1.15
C VAL A 249 4.60 -14.08 -1.47
N LEU A 250 3.57 -13.64 -0.77
CA LEU A 250 2.18 -13.97 -1.04
C LEU A 250 1.29 -12.79 -0.72
N PHE A 251 0.66 -12.19 -1.72
CA PHE A 251 -0.36 -11.17 -1.50
C PHE A 251 -1.36 -11.04 -2.64
N CYS A 252 -2.57 -10.65 -2.27
CA CYS A 252 -3.65 -10.22 -3.15
C CYS A 252 -4.32 -9.01 -2.54
N VAL A 253 -4.06 -7.82 -3.09
CA VAL A 253 -4.52 -6.56 -2.53
C VAL A 253 -5.11 -5.65 -3.60
N TYR A 254 -6.18 -4.94 -3.23
CA TYR A 254 -6.69 -3.83 -4.02
C TYR A 254 -6.13 -2.52 -3.47
N VAL A 255 -5.43 -1.77 -4.30
CA VAL A 255 -4.83 -0.48 -3.95
C VAL A 255 -5.67 0.66 -4.54
N TYR A 256 -6.14 1.56 -3.68
CA TYR A 256 -7.04 2.64 -4.07
C TYR A 256 -6.32 3.76 -4.82
N ASN A 257 -6.87 4.20 -5.94
CA ASN A 257 -6.35 5.36 -6.68
C ASN A 257 -6.97 6.66 -6.17
N VAL A 258 -6.70 6.98 -4.94
CA VAL A 258 -7.19 8.17 -4.24
C VAL A 258 -6.03 9.07 -3.83
N GLN A 259 -6.33 10.29 -3.42
CA GLN A 259 -5.39 11.18 -2.73
C GLN A 259 -6.14 11.83 -1.57
N PRO A 260 -5.76 11.58 -0.31
CA PRO A 260 -6.38 12.25 0.83
C PRO A 260 -6.47 13.76 0.64
N GLY A 261 -7.65 14.32 0.89
CA GLY A 261 -7.91 15.77 0.71
C GLY A 261 -8.20 16.21 -0.73
N VAL A 262 -8.30 15.27 -1.69
CA VAL A 262 -8.63 15.57 -3.09
C VAL A 262 -9.82 14.72 -3.54
N THR A 263 -10.77 15.33 -4.22
CA THR A 263 -11.82 14.64 -4.97
C THR A 263 -11.39 14.50 -6.42
N ILE A 264 -11.48 13.29 -6.97
CA ILE A 264 -11.10 12.96 -8.35
C ILE A 264 -12.35 12.65 -9.16
N ASP A 265 -12.45 13.25 -10.33
CA ASP A 265 -13.38 12.86 -11.38
C ASP A 265 -12.70 11.77 -12.24
N TYR A 266 -12.99 10.52 -11.97
CA TYR A 266 -12.39 9.38 -12.66
C TYR A 266 -12.75 9.31 -14.14
N ALA A 267 -13.89 9.90 -14.55
CA ALA A 267 -14.25 9.95 -15.96
C ALA A 267 -13.27 10.79 -16.79
N THR A 268 -12.67 11.84 -16.21
CA THR A 268 -11.85 12.80 -16.95
C THR A 268 -10.46 13.00 -16.40
N GLY A 269 -10.16 12.58 -15.16
CA GLY A 269 -8.93 12.90 -14.44
C GLY A 269 -8.90 14.29 -13.81
N LYS A 270 -9.97 15.09 -13.93
CA LYS A 270 -10.08 16.38 -13.22
C LYS A 270 -10.14 16.15 -11.72
N SER A 271 -9.68 17.15 -10.96
CA SER A 271 -9.65 17.05 -9.51
C SER A 271 -9.90 18.40 -8.85
N GLU A 272 -10.43 18.36 -7.65
CA GLU A 272 -10.64 19.53 -6.80
C GLU A 272 -10.30 19.19 -5.34
N LEU A 273 -10.13 20.22 -4.51
CA LEU A 273 -9.99 19.99 -3.06
C LEU A 273 -11.25 19.32 -2.53
N ALA A 274 -11.08 18.28 -1.74
CA ALA A 274 -12.21 17.66 -1.06
C ALA A 274 -12.91 18.71 -0.19
N LYS A 275 -14.21 18.83 -0.34
CA LYS A 275 -15.02 19.72 0.50
C LYS A 275 -14.93 19.17 1.93
N SER A 276 -14.52 20.02 2.89
CA SER A 276 -14.59 19.70 4.32
C SER A 276 -15.96 19.13 4.62
N GLY A 277 -16.04 17.84 4.96
CA GLY A 277 -17.29 17.11 5.04
C GLY A 277 -18.33 17.80 5.90
N SER A 278 -19.41 18.20 5.28
CA SER A 278 -20.70 18.38 5.92
C SER A 278 -21.25 16.99 6.22
N ALA A 279 -20.93 16.46 7.40
CA ALA A 279 -21.75 15.41 7.97
C ALA A 279 -23.13 16.00 8.20
N GLY A 280 -24.11 15.51 7.41
CA GLY A 280 -25.55 15.59 7.67
C GLY A 280 -26.09 16.91 8.21
N ASP A 281 -26.43 17.85 7.32
CA ASP A 281 -27.32 18.96 7.68
C ASP A 281 -28.78 18.50 7.60
N SER A 282 -29.34 18.14 8.73
CA SER A 282 -30.78 18.13 8.95
C SER A 282 -31.15 19.41 9.71
N GLN A 283 -31.73 20.30 8.98
CA GLN A 283 -32.30 21.59 9.30
C GLN A 283 -33.18 21.58 10.57
N SER A 284 -32.93 22.44 11.53
CA SER A 284 -33.94 23.34 12.10
C SER A 284 -33.48 24.18 13.28
N GLY A 285 -33.63 25.50 13.20
CA GLY A 285 -34.17 26.34 14.30
C GLY A 285 -33.18 26.93 15.30
N SER A 286 -32.86 28.20 15.03
CA SER A 286 -32.61 29.29 15.99
C SER A 286 -32.91 29.03 17.47
N THR A 287 -31.95 29.35 18.37
CA THR A 287 -32.04 30.45 19.36
C THR A 287 -30.82 30.50 20.29
N SER A 288 -30.44 31.70 20.62
CA SER A 288 -29.37 32.11 21.53
C SER A 288 -29.50 31.55 22.95
N GLY A 289 -28.33 31.36 23.61
CA GLY A 289 -28.30 31.14 25.05
C GLY A 289 -26.92 30.82 25.60
N THR A 290 -26.31 31.79 26.22
CA THR A 290 -25.14 31.75 27.09
C THR A 290 -25.26 30.69 28.20
N GLY A 291 -24.20 29.90 28.47
CA GLY A 291 -24.12 29.07 29.67
C GLY A 291 -22.91 28.18 29.72
N LYS A 292 -21.96 28.58 30.53
CA LYS A 292 -20.77 27.86 31.00
C LYS A 292 -21.19 26.66 31.84
N THR A 293 -20.62 25.47 31.60
CA THR A 293 -20.17 24.55 32.67
C THR A 293 -19.42 23.34 32.09
N ASP A 294 -18.36 22.93 32.82
CA ASP A 294 -17.47 21.79 32.58
C ASP A 294 -18.16 20.43 32.55
N ALA A 295 -17.64 19.51 31.70
CA ALA A 295 -17.14 18.18 32.09
C ALA A 295 -16.86 17.28 30.88
N GLY A 296 -15.62 16.82 30.76
CA GLY A 296 -15.22 15.46 30.37
C GLY A 296 -15.55 15.00 28.93
N THR A 297 -14.63 15.29 27.99
CA THR A 297 -14.58 14.54 26.72
C THR A 297 -13.12 14.32 26.40
N SER A 298 -12.73 13.09 26.04
CA SER A 298 -11.39 12.70 25.65
C SER A 298 -10.95 13.61 24.49
N GLY A 299 -10.13 14.60 24.79
CA GLY A 299 -9.73 15.62 23.83
C GLY A 299 -8.62 15.09 22.95
N LYS A 300 -8.79 15.17 21.65
CA LYS A 300 -7.69 15.15 20.69
C LYS A 300 -6.67 16.21 21.11
N GLU A 301 -5.46 15.78 21.52
CA GLU A 301 -4.41 16.71 21.93
C GLU A 301 -3.91 17.50 20.74
N SER A 302 -4.32 18.75 20.67
CA SER A 302 -3.81 19.74 19.72
C SER A 302 -2.63 20.49 20.34
N GLY A 303 -1.48 20.46 19.67
CA GLY A 303 -0.23 21.03 20.17
C GLY A 303 0.55 21.78 19.08
N THR A 304 1.65 22.42 19.52
CA THR A 304 2.65 22.96 18.59
C THR A 304 3.89 22.10 18.61
N TYR A 305 4.30 21.64 17.44
CA TYR A 305 5.43 20.73 17.24
C TYR A 305 6.45 21.32 16.25
N ILE A 306 7.68 20.84 16.34
CA ILE A 306 8.74 21.12 15.34
C ILE A 306 9.01 19.82 14.59
N LEU A 307 8.80 19.86 13.28
CA LEU A 307 9.01 18.73 12.38
C LEU A 307 10.45 18.74 11.85
N ASN A 308 11.05 17.57 11.75
CA ASN A 308 12.21 17.31 10.93
C ASN A 308 11.74 16.59 9.66
N THR A 309 11.58 17.34 8.58
CA THR A 309 11.06 16.82 7.30
C THR A 309 12.00 15.84 6.59
N LYS A 310 13.29 15.81 6.99
CA LYS A 310 14.25 14.84 6.45
C LYS A 310 14.17 13.48 7.12
N THR A 311 13.93 13.47 8.45
CA THR A 311 13.92 12.22 9.23
C THR A 311 12.51 11.82 9.64
N MET A 312 11.49 12.53 9.14
CA MET A 312 10.08 12.33 9.45
C MET A 312 9.80 12.19 10.95
N LYS A 313 10.44 13.05 11.76
CA LYS A 313 10.24 13.07 13.23
C LYS A 313 9.67 14.39 13.68
N PHE A 314 8.74 14.34 14.63
CA PHE A 314 8.22 15.54 15.28
C PHE A 314 8.65 15.62 16.73
N HIS A 315 8.83 16.85 17.20
CA HIS A 315 9.41 17.18 18.49
C HIS A 315 8.54 18.23 19.20
N ARG A 316 8.58 18.25 20.52
CA ARG A 316 8.11 19.41 21.26
C ARG A 316 8.99 20.60 20.95
N THR A 317 8.45 21.82 21.05
CA THR A 317 9.15 23.06 20.73
C THR A 317 10.39 23.32 21.60
N ASP A 318 10.41 22.76 22.82
CA ASP A 318 11.48 22.87 23.81
C ASP A 318 12.53 21.72 23.73
N CYS A 319 12.41 20.83 22.76
CA CYS A 319 13.31 19.68 22.64
C CYS A 319 14.72 20.10 22.15
N ASP A 320 15.76 19.65 22.86
CA ASP A 320 17.15 19.95 22.46
C ASP A 320 17.55 19.41 21.09
N SER A 321 16.91 18.33 20.63
CA SER A 321 17.12 17.80 19.30
C SER A 321 16.72 18.78 18.19
N VAL A 322 15.80 19.70 18.47
CA VAL A 322 15.38 20.75 17.49
C VAL A 322 16.53 21.66 17.07
N LYS A 323 17.44 21.95 18.01
CA LYS A 323 18.64 22.77 17.74
C LYS A 323 19.59 22.15 16.71
N LYS A 324 19.54 20.82 16.57
CA LYS A 324 20.38 20.06 15.62
C LYS A 324 19.74 19.87 14.24
N ILE A 325 18.47 20.25 14.09
CA ILE A 325 17.76 20.18 12.81
C ILE A 325 18.20 21.36 11.95
N LYS A 326 18.71 21.09 10.74
CA LYS A 326 19.06 22.14 9.78
C LYS A 326 17.82 22.96 9.44
N SER A 327 17.98 24.26 9.20
CA SER A 327 16.88 25.21 8.94
C SER A 327 15.97 24.79 7.78
N GLU A 328 16.58 24.23 6.72
CA GLU A 328 15.85 23.76 5.54
C GLU A 328 14.93 22.54 5.82
N ASN A 329 15.24 21.76 6.86
CA ASN A 329 14.45 20.58 7.25
C ASN A 329 13.56 20.80 8.47
N ARG A 330 13.51 22.03 8.99
CA ARG A 330 12.78 22.39 10.20
C ARG A 330 11.50 23.13 9.89
N LYS A 331 10.35 22.54 10.18
CA LYS A 331 9.02 23.11 9.98
C LYS A 331 8.26 23.19 11.29
N LYS A 332 7.59 24.31 11.57
CA LYS A 332 6.67 24.43 12.70
C LYS A 332 5.29 23.94 12.25
N TYR A 333 4.65 23.12 13.07
CA TYR A 333 3.30 22.62 12.90
C TYR A 333 2.48 22.93 14.14
N THR A 334 1.23 23.36 13.95
CA THR A 334 0.25 23.53 15.03
C THR A 334 -1.02 22.81 14.63
N GLY A 335 -1.40 21.81 15.42
CA GLY A 335 -2.54 20.96 15.14
C GLY A 335 -2.54 19.69 15.98
N GLU A 336 -3.33 18.73 15.60
CA GLU A 336 -3.50 17.44 16.29
C GLU A 336 -2.24 16.58 16.15
N ARG A 337 -1.82 15.93 17.23
CA ARG A 337 -0.67 15.01 17.28
C ARG A 337 -0.89 13.79 16.37
N GLU A 338 -2.10 13.23 16.39
CA GLU A 338 -2.48 12.07 15.59
C GLU A 338 -2.32 12.32 14.10
N LYS A 339 -2.68 13.51 13.64
CA LYS A 339 -2.49 13.89 12.25
C LYS A 339 -1.03 13.84 11.79
N LEU A 340 -0.07 14.14 12.67
CA LEU A 340 1.36 13.98 12.35
C LEU A 340 1.76 12.52 12.22
N ILE A 341 1.17 11.63 13.04
CA ILE A 341 1.40 10.18 12.96
C ILE A 341 0.80 9.65 11.66
N ASP A 342 -0.40 10.07 11.31
CA ASP A 342 -1.08 9.72 10.05
C ASP A 342 -0.31 10.24 8.81
N GLU A 343 0.38 11.38 8.95
CA GLU A 343 1.28 11.94 7.94
C GLU A 343 2.66 11.22 7.89
N GLY A 344 2.84 10.14 8.66
CA GLY A 344 4.07 9.34 8.69
C GLY A 344 5.19 9.93 9.55
N TYR A 345 4.89 10.91 10.41
CA TYR A 345 5.88 11.43 11.35
C TYR A 345 5.93 10.60 12.62
N GLU A 346 7.14 10.24 13.04
CA GLU A 346 7.37 9.60 14.34
C GLU A 346 7.57 10.60 15.47
N ALA A 347 7.01 10.29 16.63
CA ALA A 347 7.29 11.04 17.85
C ALA A 347 8.77 10.88 18.28
N CYS A 348 9.44 11.99 18.57
CA CYS A 348 10.80 11.95 19.07
C CYS A 348 10.88 11.16 20.38
N LYS A 349 11.73 10.12 20.41
CA LYS A 349 11.90 9.24 21.58
C LYS A 349 12.42 9.98 22.83
N SER A 350 13.14 11.10 22.65
CA SER A 350 13.72 11.88 23.76
C SER A 350 12.70 12.80 24.44
N CYS A 351 11.89 13.54 23.67
CA CYS A 351 10.94 14.49 24.23
C CYS A 351 9.50 13.96 24.32
N LYS A 352 9.20 12.84 23.66
CA LYS A 352 7.88 12.16 23.64
C LYS A 352 6.73 13.19 23.46
N PRO A 353 6.71 13.88 22.32
CA PRO A 353 5.73 14.90 22.03
C PRO A 353 4.34 14.34 21.89
#